data_fb640e072a2bf3ba6ccc3286b7750d40
#
_entry.id   fb640e072a2bf3ba6ccc3286b7750d40
#
_cell.length_a   1.000
_cell.length_b   1.000
_cell.length_c   1.000
_cell.angle_alpha   90.00
_cell.angle_beta   90.00
_cell.angle_gamma   90.00
#
_symmetry.space_group_name_H-M   'P 1'
#
loop_
_entity.id
_entity.type
_entity.pdbx_description
1 polymer ?
#
loop_
_entity_poly.entity_id
_entity_poly.type
_entity_poly.pdbx_seq_one_letter_code
_entity_poly.pdbx_strand_id
1 'polypeptide(L)'
;EYEKLAHEVRFDEAVMAQKLFGPRPYAEVLIGKIDGTPQGFALFFHNFSTFEGRPGIYLEDLFVRPDARGSGLGKALLGKLAALAVERDCARLEWSVLDWNTPAIDFYKALGARPMDEWTVYRVDGDALTGLAAHSI
;
A
#
# COMPACT_ATOMS: atom_id res chain seq x y z
N GLU A 1 -1.36 -6.04 15.28
CA GLU A 1 -0.07 -6.07 14.57
C GLU A 1 0.42 -4.70 14.14
N TYR A 2 -0.48 -3.79 13.82
CA TYR A 2 -0.09 -2.41 13.56
C TYR A 2 0.60 -1.80 14.79
N GLU A 3 0.13 -2.15 15.96
CA GLU A 3 0.70 -1.66 17.21
C GLU A 3 2.15 -2.11 17.42
N LYS A 4 2.54 -3.25 16.89
CA LYS A 4 3.93 -3.72 16.99
C LYS A 4 4.90 -2.81 16.27
N LEU A 5 4.44 -2.04 15.30
CA LEU A 5 5.26 -1.15 14.51
C LEU A 5 5.03 0.32 14.84
N ALA A 6 4.25 0.62 15.89
CA ALA A 6 3.92 1.99 16.23
C ALA A 6 5.17 2.85 16.47
N HIS A 7 6.23 2.27 17.02
CA HIS A 7 7.48 2.99 17.28
C HIS A 7 8.22 3.40 16.00
N GLU A 8 7.83 2.85 14.85
CA GLU A 8 8.44 3.19 13.56
C GLU A 8 7.70 4.30 12.81
N VAL A 9 6.58 4.76 13.35
CA VAL A 9 5.80 5.83 12.73
C VAL A 9 6.51 7.15 12.95
N ARG A 10 6.86 7.84 11.85
CA ARG A 10 7.68 9.06 11.87
C ARG A 10 7.17 10.13 10.93
N PHE A 11 5.87 10.22 10.73
CA PHE A 11 5.36 11.21 9.79
C PHE A 11 4.90 12.49 10.51
N ASP A 12 4.94 13.57 9.76
CA ASP A 12 4.42 14.89 10.13
C ASP A 12 3.14 15.10 9.33
N GLU A 13 2.03 15.41 10.00
CA GLU A 13 0.73 15.56 9.33
C GLU A 13 0.73 16.61 8.24
N ALA A 14 1.38 17.74 8.45
CA ALA A 14 1.41 18.82 7.47
C ALA A 14 2.18 18.40 6.22
N VAL A 15 3.31 17.74 6.41
CA VAL A 15 4.11 17.22 5.28
C VAL A 15 3.33 16.15 4.54
N MET A 16 2.69 15.24 5.27
CA MET A 16 1.89 14.17 4.66
C MET A 16 0.74 14.75 3.83
N ALA A 17 0.03 15.75 4.36
CA ALA A 17 -1.06 16.38 3.62
C ALA A 17 -0.56 17.03 2.34
N GLN A 18 0.59 17.69 2.37
CA GLN A 18 1.17 18.29 1.18
C GLN A 18 1.54 17.23 0.13
N LYS A 19 2.11 16.11 0.57
CA LYS A 19 2.53 15.04 -0.35
C LYS A 19 1.36 14.30 -0.96
N LEU A 20 0.24 14.22 -0.26
CA LEU A 20 -0.96 13.56 -0.77
C LEU A 20 -1.86 14.49 -1.59
N PHE A 21 -1.99 15.75 -1.16
CA PHE A 21 -2.99 16.66 -1.70
C PHE A 21 -2.43 17.94 -2.30
N GLY A 22 -1.11 18.09 -2.32
CA GLY A 22 -0.45 19.26 -2.89
C GLY A 22 -0.36 19.21 -4.41
N PRO A 23 0.45 20.09 -5.00
CA PRO A 23 0.55 20.21 -6.47
C PRO A 23 1.02 18.94 -7.17
N ARG A 24 1.76 18.08 -6.48
CA ARG A 24 2.22 16.80 -7.02
C ARG A 24 1.90 15.69 -6.02
N PRO A 25 0.70 15.09 -6.12
CA PRO A 25 0.37 13.99 -5.23
C PRO A 25 1.25 12.77 -5.52
N TYR A 26 1.72 12.13 -4.45
CA TYR A 26 2.54 10.93 -4.57
C TYR A 26 1.75 9.64 -4.35
N ALA A 27 0.54 9.75 -3.82
CA ALA A 27 -0.32 8.61 -3.56
C ALA A 27 -1.78 9.03 -3.65
N GLU A 28 -2.65 8.02 -3.78
CA GLU A 28 -4.10 8.20 -3.79
C GLU A 28 -4.70 7.44 -2.62
N VAL A 29 -5.88 7.84 -2.18
CA VAL A 29 -6.56 7.22 -1.03
C VAL A 29 -7.99 6.89 -1.42
N LEU A 30 -8.40 5.65 -1.11
CA LEU A 30 -9.81 5.24 -1.13
C LEU A 30 -10.31 5.22 0.30
N ILE A 31 -11.46 5.83 0.54
CA ILE A 31 -12.11 5.79 1.85
C ILE A 31 -13.26 4.79 1.77
N GLY A 32 -13.24 3.79 2.66
CA GLY A 32 -14.33 2.83 2.77
C GLY A 32 -15.33 3.29 3.81
N LYS A 33 -16.60 3.35 3.44
CA LYS A 33 -17.69 3.78 4.33
C LYS A 33 -18.69 2.66 4.54
N ILE A 34 -19.23 2.58 5.75
CA ILE A 34 -20.36 1.73 6.08
C ILE A 34 -21.45 2.64 6.61
N ASP A 35 -22.61 2.61 5.96
CA ASP A 35 -23.75 3.49 6.29
C ASP A 35 -23.34 4.96 6.34
N GLY A 36 -22.51 5.37 5.39
CA GLY A 36 -22.06 6.75 5.27
C GLY A 36 -20.94 7.17 6.21
N THR A 37 -20.50 6.27 7.10
CA THR A 37 -19.44 6.56 8.07
C THR A 37 -18.12 5.95 7.61
N PRO A 38 -17.03 6.73 7.56
CA PRO A 38 -15.71 6.20 7.20
C PRO A 38 -15.27 5.13 8.20
N GLN A 39 -14.91 3.95 7.71
CA GLN A 39 -14.51 2.82 8.55
C GLN A 39 -13.18 2.21 8.12
N GLY A 40 -12.61 2.68 7.03
CA GLY A 40 -11.33 2.18 6.58
C GLY A 40 -10.80 2.95 5.38
N PHE A 41 -9.59 2.63 4.98
CA PHE A 41 -8.99 3.27 3.82
C PHE A 41 -7.96 2.35 3.18
N ALA A 42 -7.66 2.65 1.91
CA ALA A 42 -6.54 2.08 1.19
C ALA A 42 -5.72 3.22 0.61
N LEU A 43 -4.43 3.24 0.87
CA LEU A 43 -3.51 4.21 0.31
C LEU A 43 -2.61 3.50 -0.68
N PHE A 44 -2.51 4.01 -1.90
CA PHE A 44 -1.84 3.33 -2.98
C PHE A 44 -1.17 4.31 -3.94
N PHE A 45 -0.27 3.79 -4.75
CA PHE A 45 0.38 4.57 -5.79
C PHE A 45 0.69 3.65 -6.97
N HIS A 46 1.15 4.22 -8.07
CA HIS A 46 1.51 3.43 -9.24
C HIS A 46 3.00 3.13 -9.24
N ASN A 47 3.34 1.85 -9.42
CA ASN A 47 4.68 1.45 -9.80
C ASN A 47 4.68 1.17 -11.31
N PHE A 48 5.78 0.69 -11.85
CA PHE A 48 5.87 0.41 -13.28
C PHE A 48 6.64 -0.88 -13.49
N SER A 49 6.12 -1.73 -14.37
CA SER A 49 6.79 -2.97 -14.75
C SER A 49 7.38 -2.83 -16.14
N THR A 50 8.70 -2.92 -16.24
CA THR A 50 9.35 -2.93 -17.56
C THR A 50 9.11 -4.25 -18.29
N PHE A 51 8.92 -5.35 -17.55
CA PHE A 51 8.58 -6.63 -18.17
C PHE A 51 7.23 -6.59 -18.86
N GLU A 52 6.26 -5.90 -18.26
CA GLU A 52 4.91 -5.80 -18.81
C GLU A 52 4.74 -4.57 -19.70
N GLY A 53 5.63 -3.59 -19.57
CA GLY A 53 5.52 -2.33 -20.30
C GLY A 53 4.34 -1.47 -19.86
N ARG A 54 3.87 -1.66 -18.62
CA ARG A 54 2.68 -0.99 -18.10
C ARG A 54 2.83 -0.66 -16.62
N PRO A 55 2.06 0.33 -16.13
CA PRO A 55 2.04 0.59 -14.69
C PRO A 55 1.37 -0.54 -13.93
N GLY A 56 1.61 -0.57 -12.64
CA GLY A 56 0.88 -1.39 -11.69
C GLY A 56 0.31 -0.52 -10.60
N ILE A 57 -0.51 -1.09 -9.74
CA ILE A 57 -0.94 -0.43 -8.51
C ILE A 57 -0.21 -1.10 -7.36
N TYR A 58 0.42 -0.29 -6.51
CA TYR A 58 1.04 -0.77 -5.27
C TYR A 58 0.27 -0.23 -4.08
N LEU A 59 -0.29 -1.15 -3.30
CA LEU A 59 -1.02 -0.81 -2.08
C LEU A 59 -0.02 -0.66 -0.94
N GLU A 60 0.12 0.56 -0.45
CA GLU A 60 1.04 0.84 0.65
C GLU A 60 0.41 0.50 2.00
N ASP A 61 -0.86 0.86 2.20
CA ASP A 61 -1.51 0.71 3.49
C ASP A 61 -2.99 0.42 3.32
N LEU A 62 -3.47 -0.61 4.02
CA LEU A 62 -4.86 -1.00 4.07
C LEU A 62 -5.28 -1.06 5.53
N PHE A 63 -6.23 -0.23 5.92
CA PHE A 63 -6.70 -0.16 7.30
C PHE A 63 -8.21 -0.27 7.36
N VAL A 64 -8.70 -1.05 8.31
CA VAL A 64 -10.12 -1.14 8.65
C VAL A 64 -10.21 -0.96 10.16
N ARG A 65 -11.12 -0.09 10.59
CA ARG A 65 -11.32 0.16 12.02
C ARG A 65 -11.65 -1.15 12.74
N PRO A 66 -11.15 -1.32 13.98
CA PRO A 66 -11.35 -2.61 14.69
C PRO A 66 -12.80 -3.07 14.77
N ASP A 67 -13.73 -2.14 14.99
CA ASP A 67 -15.15 -2.46 15.11
C ASP A 67 -15.83 -2.77 13.77
N ALA A 68 -15.14 -2.51 12.67
CA ALA A 68 -15.64 -2.84 11.33
C ALA A 68 -14.96 -4.07 10.73
N ARG A 69 -14.01 -4.67 11.44
CA ARG A 69 -13.32 -5.88 10.96
C ARG A 69 -14.30 -7.05 10.91
N GLY A 70 -14.16 -7.87 9.89
CA GLY A 70 -15.11 -8.96 9.64
C GLY A 70 -16.34 -8.54 8.86
N SER A 71 -16.45 -7.26 8.50
CA SER A 71 -17.60 -6.75 7.73
C SER A 71 -17.45 -6.97 6.21
N GLY A 72 -16.26 -7.37 5.77
CA GLY A 72 -15.96 -7.48 4.34
C GLY A 72 -15.40 -6.21 3.72
N LEU A 73 -15.19 -5.15 4.52
CA LEU A 73 -14.71 -3.87 4.00
C LEU A 73 -13.29 -3.98 3.41
N GLY A 74 -12.39 -4.72 4.07
CA GLY A 74 -11.03 -4.92 3.57
C GLY A 74 -11.03 -5.57 2.20
N LYS A 75 -11.84 -6.62 2.02
CA LYS A 75 -11.97 -7.29 0.74
C LYS A 75 -12.58 -6.36 -0.31
N ALA A 76 -13.54 -5.54 0.09
CA ALA A 76 -14.16 -4.57 -0.83
C ALA A 76 -13.17 -3.52 -1.29
N LEU A 77 -12.32 -3.03 -0.38
CA LEU A 77 -11.26 -2.07 -0.75
C LEU A 77 -10.26 -2.68 -1.72
N LEU A 78 -9.84 -3.92 -1.47
CA LEU A 78 -8.95 -4.63 -2.40
C LEU A 78 -9.63 -4.85 -3.75
N GLY A 79 -10.90 -5.20 -3.73
CA GLY A 79 -11.68 -5.36 -4.96
C GLY A 79 -11.77 -4.07 -5.76
N LYS A 80 -11.93 -2.93 -5.08
CA LYS A 80 -11.95 -1.63 -5.75
C LYS A 80 -10.60 -1.30 -6.38
N LEU A 81 -9.51 -1.62 -5.68
CA LEU A 81 -8.17 -1.42 -6.24
C LEU A 81 -7.94 -2.31 -7.46
N ALA A 82 -8.40 -3.55 -7.41
CA ALA A 82 -8.30 -4.44 -8.57
C ALA A 82 -9.11 -3.90 -9.75
N ALA A 83 -10.30 -3.37 -9.49
CA ALA A 83 -11.11 -2.76 -10.54
C ALA A 83 -10.43 -1.53 -11.15
N LEU A 84 -9.80 -0.70 -10.31
CA LEU A 84 -9.02 0.44 -10.80
C LEU A 84 -7.83 0.00 -11.64
N ALA A 85 -7.15 -1.08 -11.24
CA ALA A 85 -6.04 -1.61 -12.01
C ALA A 85 -6.49 -2.04 -13.40
N VAL A 86 -7.62 -2.74 -13.49
CA VAL A 86 -8.19 -3.15 -14.78
C VAL A 86 -8.59 -1.93 -15.60
N GLU A 87 -9.28 -0.97 -14.99
CA GLU A 87 -9.75 0.24 -15.67
C GLU A 87 -8.58 1.08 -16.21
N ARG A 88 -7.49 1.16 -15.47
CA ARG A 88 -6.30 1.95 -15.82
C ARG A 88 -5.30 1.18 -16.65
N ASP A 89 -5.64 -0.01 -17.09
CA ASP A 89 -4.77 -0.90 -17.88
C ASP A 89 -3.44 -1.19 -17.17
N CYS A 90 -3.50 -1.39 -15.87
CA CYS A 90 -2.37 -1.78 -15.07
C CYS A 90 -2.14 -3.28 -15.17
N ALA A 91 -0.85 -3.69 -15.13
CA ALA A 91 -0.50 -5.10 -15.27
C ALA A 91 -0.81 -5.91 -14.03
N ARG A 92 -0.77 -5.28 -12.84
CA ARG A 92 -0.89 -6.03 -11.59
C ARG A 92 -1.19 -5.11 -10.41
N LEU A 93 -1.62 -5.72 -9.33
CA LEU A 93 -1.82 -5.10 -8.01
C LEU A 93 -0.92 -5.83 -7.04
N GLU A 94 -0.10 -5.10 -6.31
CA GLU A 94 0.89 -5.67 -5.39
C GLU A 94 0.85 -4.98 -4.04
N TRP A 95 1.27 -5.69 -3.01
CA TRP A 95 1.46 -5.15 -1.66
C TRP A 95 2.44 -6.02 -0.91
N SER A 96 2.89 -5.55 0.26
CA SER A 96 3.77 -6.30 1.13
C SER A 96 3.03 -6.70 2.40
N VAL A 97 3.47 -7.79 3.01
CA VAL A 97 2.96 -8.26 4.29
C VAL A 97 4.14 -8.73 5.12
N LEU A 98 4.07 -8.51 6.43
CA LEU A 98 5.09 -9.01 7.34
C LEU A 98 5.01 -10.55 7.37
N ASP A 99 6.17 -11.18 7.28
CA ASP A 99 6.25 -12.65 7.15
C ASP A 99 5.60 -13.40 8.30
N TRP A 100 5.49 -12.77 9.48
CA TRP A 100 4.87 -13.39 10.65
C TRP A 100 3.35 -13.25 10.69
N ASN A 101 2.76 -12.47 9.79
CA ASN A 101 1.32 -12.17 9.81
C ASN A 101 0.53 -13.25 9.07
N THR A 102 0.46 -14.43 9.67
CA THR A 102 -0.18 -15.60 9.07
C THR A 102 -1.65 -15.37 8.71
N PRO A 103 -2.50 -14.77 9.56
CA PRO A 103 -3.89 -14.54 9.18
C PRO A 103 -4.04 -13.69 7.93
N ALA A 104 -3.23 -12.64 7.78
CA ALA A 104 -3.26 -11.81 6.59
C ALA A 104 -2.78 -12.58 5.36
N ILE A 105 -1.71 -13.34 5.50
CA ILE A 105 -1.17 -14.16 4.41
C ILE A 105 -2.21 -15.14 3.92
N ASP A 106 -2.90 -15.83 4.82
CA ASP A 106 -3.94 -16.78 4.46
C ASP A 106 -5.10 -16.10 3.74
N PHE A 107 -5.48 -14.91 4.21
CA PHE A 107 -6.52 -14.11 3.56
C PHE A 107 -6.12 -13.74 2.13
N TYR A 108 -4.87 -13.28 1.93
CA TYR A 108 -4.40 -12.89 0.60
C TYR A 108 -4.32 -14.08 -0.34
N LYS A 109 -3.85 -15.22 0.14
CA LYS A 109 -3.79 -16.43 -0.69
C LYS A 109 -5.18 -16.88 -1.11
N ALA A 110 -6.16 -16.76 -0.23
CA ALA A 110 -7.53 -17.10 -0.56
C ALA A 110 -8.11 -16.21 -1.66
N LEU A 111 -7.58 -14.98 -1.82
CA LEU A 111 -7.97 -14.08 -2.91
C LEU A 111 -7.25 -14.35 -4.21
N GLY A 112 -6.32 -15.30 -4.25
CA GLY A 112 -5.54 -15.61 -5.43
C GLY A 112 -4.19 -14.89 -5.51
N ALA A 113 -3.79 -14.17 -4.48
CA ALA A 113 -2.50 -13.51 -4.45
C ALA A 113 -1.38 -14.54 -4.30
N ARG A 114 -0.24 -14.27 -4.93
CA ARG A 114 0.94 -15.15 -4.90
C ARG A 114 2.10 -14.40 -4.27
N PRO A 115 2.84 -15.00 -3.32
CA PRO A 115 4.04 -14.37 -2.80
C PRO A 115 5.15 -14.38 -3.86
N MET A 116 5.88 -13.28 -3.96
CA MET A 116 6.99 -13.15 -4.89
C MET A 116 8.30 -13.45 -4.16
N ASP A 117 8.45 -14.71 -3.74
CA ASP A 117 9.52 -15.15 -2.83
C ASP A 117 10.92 -15.08 -3.42
N GLU A 118 11.02 -15.06 -4.75
CA GLU A 118 12.32 -14.99 -5.41
C GLU A 118 12.92 -13.57 -5.41
N TRP A 119 12.15 -12.58 -4.98
CA TRP A 119 12.57 -11.19 -4.98
C TRP A 119 12.82 -10.71 -3.56
N THR A 120 13.88 -9.96 -3.37
CA THR A 120 14.19 -9.33 -2.09
C THR A 120 14.23 -7.83 -2.30
N VAL A 121 13.47 -7.11 -1.48
CA VAL A 121 13.46 -5.64 -1.51
C VAL A 121 14.70 -5.13 -0.79
N TYR A 122 15.44 -4.24 -1.43
CA TYR A 122 16.56 -3.54 -0.81
C TYR A 122 16.16 -2.10 -0.54
N ARG A 123 16.59 -1.58 0.58
CA ARG A 123 16.21 -0.24 1.04
C ARG A 123 17.45 0.55 1.41
N VAL A 124 17.47 1.82 1.00
CA VAL A 124 18.47 2.79 1.46
C VAL A 124 17.69 3.94 2.06
N ASP A 125 17.91 4.22 3.34
CA ASP A 125 17.24 5.31 4.04
C ASP A 125 18.20 5.97 5.03
N GLY A 126 17.76 7.03 5.71
CA GLY A 126 18.55 7.71 6.72
C GLY A 126 19.90 8.16 6.19
N ASP A 127 20.94 7.95 7.01
CA ASP A 127 22.29 8.35 6.67
C ASP A 127 22.85 7.63 5.44
N ALA A 128 22.43 6.39 5.22
CA ALA A 128 22.85 5.65 4.03
C ALA A 128 22.31 6.29 2.75
N LEU A 129 21.11 6.86 2.82
CA LEU A 129 20.51 7.54 1.68
C LEU A 129 21.27 8.81 1.32
N THR A 130 21.55 9.65 2.32
CA THR A 130 22.34 10.88 2.08
C THR A 130 23.77 10.55 1.67
N GLY A 131 24.35 9.49 2.23
CA GLY A 131 25.67 9.03 1.83
C GLY A 131 25.73 8.59 0.38
N LEU A 132 24.71 7.85 -0.06
CA LEU A 132 24.64 7.42 -1.47
C LEU A 132 24.42 8.62 -2.40
N ALA A 133 23.63 9.61 -1.97
CA ALA A 133 23.37 10.80 -2.75
C ALA A 133 24.66 11.58 -3.05
N ALA A 134 25.67 11.48 -2.18
CA ALA A 134 26.96 12.14 -2.41
C ALA A 134 27.71 11.61 -3.65
N HIS A 135 27.31 10.47 -4.18
CA HIS A 135 27.88 9.89 -5.38
C HIS A 135 27.21 10.38 -6.68
N SER A 136 26.25 11.31 -6.56
CA SER A 136 25.60 11.83 -7.76
C SER A 136 26.58 12.69 -8.57
N ILE A 137 26.42 12.72 -9.87
CA ILE A 137 27.24 13.49 -10.78
C ILE A 137 26.50 14.67 -11.38
#